data_e0375e52258f2fde40833227a5038f1e
#
_entry.id   e0375e52258f2fde40833227a5038f1e
#
_cell.length_a   1.000
_cell.length_b   1.000
_cell.length_c   1.000
_cell.angle_alpha   90.00
_cell.angle_beta   90.00
_cell.angle_gamma   90.00
#
_symmetry.space_group_name_H-M   'P 1'
#
loop_
_entity.id
_entity.type
_entity.pdbx_description
1 polymer ?
#
loop_
_entity_poly.entity_id
_entity_poly.type
_entity_poly.pdbx_seq_one_letter_code
_entity_poly.pdbx_strand_id
1 'polypeptide(L)'
;MTKVKFLFYTLIISSLISCSSYEKYKKNIDSYSDPSLFHESMQKLTDVIVYDIFSPPVASRIYAYPTIAAYEVLINENPNYKSLSGKLNGLESVPLPDPDLEYSFPVASIHAFLE
;
A
#
# COMPACT_ATOMS: atom_id res chain seq x y z
N MET A 1 1.93 45.50 28.01
CA MET A 1 0.92 45.09 27.00
C MET A 1 1.53 44.64 25.67
N THR A 2 2.68 45.12 25.24
CA THR A 2 3.36 44.74 23.96
C THR A 2 3.90 43.30 23.93
N LYS A 3 4.47 42.81 25.03
CA LYS A 3 5.07 41.46 25.12
C LYS A 3 4.01 40.36 25.02
N VAL A 4 2.80 40.54 25.55
CA VAL A 4 1.70 39.58 25.49
C VAL A 4 1.14 39.47 24.05
N LYS A 5 1.04 40.59 23.34
CA LYS A 5 0.62 40.62 21.94
C LYS A 5 1.61 39.91 21.04
N PHE A 6 2.91 40.04 21.29
CA PHE A 6 3.96 39.37 20.54
C PHE A 6 3.90 37.85 20.73
N LEU A 7 3.65 37.37 21.94
CA LEU A 7 3.47 35.95 22.27
C LEU A 7 2.24 35.34 21.58
N PHE A 8 1.16 36.10 21.48
CA PHE A 8 -0.06 35.69 20.75
C PHE A 8 0.19 35.55 19.22
N TYR A 9 0.94 36.48 18.61
CA TYR A 9 1.28 36.39 17.18
C TYR A 9 2.19 35.21 16.84
N THR A 10 3.16 34.88 17.71
CA THR A 10 4.04 33.72 17.52
C THR A 10 3.27 32.40 17.64
N LEU A 11 2.27 32.33 18.55
CA LEU A 11 1.43 31.14 18.71
C LEU A 11 0.52 30.91 17.48
N ILE A 12 -0.03 31.98 16.89
CA ILE A 12 -0.87 31.90 15.68
C ILE A 12 -0.03 31.48 14.45
N ILE A 13 1.20 31.99 14.32
CA ILE A 13 2.08 31.65 13.21
C ILE A 13 2.51 30.17 13.27
N SER A 14 2.77 29.62 14.47
CA SER A 14 3.14 28.22 14.64
C SER A 14 2.01 27.25 14.28
N SER A 15 0.74 27.63 14.45
CA SER A 15 -0.41 26.80 14.07
C SER A 15 -0.64 26.71 12.57
N LEU A 16 -0.19 27.71 11.79
CA LEU A 16 -0.33 27.70 10.32
C LEU A 16 0.67 26.78 9.63
N ILE A 17 1.80 26.48 10.24
CA ILE A 17 2.86 25.61 9.67
C ILE A 17 2.45 24.12 9.75
N SER A 18 1.61 23.74 10.70
CA SER A 18 1.19 22.34 10.90
C SER A 18 0.31 21.80 9.77
N CYS A 19 -0.46 22.66 9.09
CA CYS A 19 -1.40 22.25 8.06
C CYS A 19 -0.70 21.80 6.75
N SER A 20 0.48 22.32 6.43
CA SER A 20 1.22 22.01 5.20
C SER A 20 1.75 20.57 5.14
N SER A 21 2.09 19.98 6.29
CA SER A 21 2.63 18.63 6.37
C SER A 21 1.56 17.55 6.14
N TYR A 22 0.32 17.80 6.59
CA TYR A 22 -0.81 16.88 6.40
C TYR A 22 -1.23 16.77 4.94
N GLU A 23 -1.33 17.88 4.21
CA GLU A 23 -1.69 17.89 2.79
C GLU A 23 -0.63 17.16 1.93
N LYS A 24 0.64 17.33 2.26
CA LYS A 24 1.73 16.62 1.58
C LYS A 24 1.67 15.10 1.83
N TYR A 25 1.34 14.70 3.06
CA TYR A 25 1.17 13.29 3.43
C TYR A 25 -0.01 12.66 2.70
N LYS A 26 -1.18 13.33 2.68
CA LYS A 26 -2.37 12.87 1.97
C LYS A 26 -2.12 12.71 0.47
N LYS A 27 -1.47 13.70 -0.16
CA LYS A 27 -1.12 13.64 -1.59
C LYS A 27 -0.20 12.46 -1.91
N ASN A 28 0.72 12.10 -1.02
CA ASN A 28 1.58 10.94 -1.19
C ASN A 28 0.77 9.63 -1.12
N ILE A 29 -0.17 9.49 -0.18
CA ILE A 29 -1.02 8.30 -0.07
C ILE A 29 -1.90 8.14 -1.32
N ASP A 30 -2.51 9.23 -1.80
CA ASP A 30 -3.34 9.21 -3.02
C ASP A 30 -2.53 8.75 -4.25
N SER A 31 -1.21 9.05 -4.30
CA SER A 31 -0.35 8.60 -5.40
C SER A 31 -0.09 7.08 -5.39
N TYR A 32 -0.14 6.42 -4.23
CA TYR A 32 -0.01 4.96 -4.13
C TYR A 32 -1.30 4.20 -4.44
N SER A 33 -2.44 4.91 -4.56
CA SER A 33 -3.70 4.35 -5.04
C SER A 33 -3.76 4.28 -6.57
N ASP A 34 -2.78 4.84 -7.26
CA ASP A 34 -2.66 4.76 -8.71
C ASP A 34 -2.23 3.33 -9.12
N PRO A 35 -3.00 2.63 -9.94
CA PRO A 35 -2.65 1.29 -10.40
C PRO A 35 -1.36 1.23 -11.24
N SER A 36 -0.83 2.36 -11.70
CA SER A 36 0.43 2.44 -12.45
C SER A 36 1.61 1.86 -11.66
N LEU A 37 1.66 2.08 -10.35
CA LEU A 37 2.72 1.55 -9.49
C LEU A 37 2.71 0.01 -9.43
N PHE A 38 1.52 -0.60 -9.38
CA PHE A 38 1.38 -2.05 -9.43
C PHE A 38 1.79 -2.60 -10.81
N HIS A 39 1.39 -1.92 -11.89
CA HIS A 39 1.76 -2.30 -13.26
C HIS A 39 3.28 -2.20 -13.48
N GLU A 40 3.92 -1.16 -12.94
CA GLU A 40 5.38 -1.02 -13.01
C GLU A 40 6.09 -2.15 -12.24
N SER A 41 5.61 -2.50 -11.06
CA SER A 41 6.13 -3.61 -10.26
C SER A 41 6.00 -4.95 -11.00
N MET A 42 4.85 -5.20 -11.62
CA MET A 42 4.61 -6.37 -12.45
C MET A 42 5.54 -6.41 -13.68
N GLN A 43 5.80 -5.26 -14.31
CA GLN A 43 6.72 -5.18 -15.44
C GLN A 43 8.15 -5.50 -15.00
N LYS A 44 8.60 -4.98 -13.85
CA LYS A 44 9.92 -5.31 -13.30
C LYS A 44 10.07 -6.80 -13.01
N LEU A 45 9.03 -7.43 -12.44
CA LEU A 45 8.99 -8.88 -12.24
C LEU A 45 9.14 -9.63 -13.57
N THR A 46 8.44 -9.18 -14.62
CA THR A 46 8.54 -9.74 -15.97
C THR A 46 9.95 -9.62 -16.52
N ASP A 47 10.59 -8.46 -16.36
CA ASP A 47 11.97 -8.21 -16.83
C ASP A 47 12.95 -9.19 -16.18
N VAL A 48 12.80 -9.49 -14.87
CA VAL A 48 13.61 -10.48 -14.16
C VAL A 48 13.38 -11.89 -14.69
N ILE A 49 12.11 -12.28 -14.90
CA ILE A 49 11.74 -13.60 -15.44
C ILE A 49 12.38 -13.82 -16.81
N VAL A 50 12.36 -12.81 -17.66
CA VAL A 50 12.94 -12.86 -19.01
C VAL A 50 14.47 -12.87 -18.94
N TYR A 51 15.07 -12.04 -18.10
CA TYR A 51 16.53 -11.95 -17.94
C TYR A 51 17.14 -13.27 -17.45
N ASP A 52 16.51 -13.90 -16.46
CA ASP A 52 16.99 -15.13 -15.85
C ASP A 52 16.53 -16.40 -16.60
N ILE A 53 15.78 -16.24 -17.70
CA ILE A 53 15.28 -17.32 -18.56
C ILE A 53 14.56 -18.41 -17.75
N PHE A 54 13.64 -18.02 -16.86
CA PHE A 54 12.85 -18.97 -16.08
C PHE A 54 11.95 -19.83 -16.98
N SER A 55 11.88 -21.12 -16.66
CA SER A 55 10.97 -22.02 -17.37
C SER A 55 9.50 -21.63 -17.14
N PRO A 56 8.59 -21.88 -18.11
CA PRO A 56 7.18 -21.48 -17.98
C PRO A 56 6.48 -21.93 -16.69
N PRO A 57 6.68 -23.14 -16.15
CA PRO A 57 6.08 -23.55 -14.89
C PRO A 57 6.61 -22.75 -13.67
N VAL A 58 7.87 -22.33 -13.71
CA VAL A 58 8.45 -21.47 -12.66
C VAL A 58 7.93 -20.07 -12.79
N ALA A 59 7.95 -19.49 -14.00
CA ALA A 59 7.44 -18.16 -14.28
C ALA A 59 5.97 -18.00 -13.83
N SER A 60 5.12 -18.98 -14.09
CA SER A 60 3.71 -18.95 -13.70
C SER A 60 3.53 -18.84 -12.16
N ARG A 61 4.37 -19.49 -11.37
CA ARG A 61 4.35 -19.39 -9.91
C ARG A 61 4.86 -18.05 -9.43
N ILE A 62 5.93 -17.53 -10.04
CA ILE A 62 6.49 -16.21 -9.73
C ILE A 62 5.46 -15.11 -9.96
N TYR A 63 4.60 -15.22 -10.97
CA TYR A 63 3.49 -14.31 -11.16
C TYR A 63 2.35 -14.54 -10.15
N ALA A 64 1.99 -15.79 -9.89
CA ALA A 64 0.81 -16.12 -9.11
C ALA A 64 0.96 -15.74 -7.62
N TYR A 65 2.07 -16.08 -6.97
CA TYR A 65 2.21 -15.91 -5.53
C TYR A 65 2.19 -14.45 -5.07
N PRO A 66 2.99 -13.54 -5.66
CA PRO A 66 2.93 -12.13 -5.28
C PRO A 66 1.57 -11.50 -5.57
N THR A 67 0.94 -11.89 -6.69
CA THR A 67 -0.38 -11.36 -7.06
C THR A 67 -1.46 -11.82 -6.09
N ILE A 68 -1.42 -13.07 -5.61
CA ILE A 68 -2.33 -13.58 -4.59
C ILE A 68 -2.10 -12.84 -3.26
N ALA A 69 -0.85 -12.64 -2.85
CA ALA A 69 -0.52 -11.91 -1.64
C ALA A 69 -1.05 -10.48 -1.67
N ALA A 70 -0.82 -9.76 -2.77
CA ALA A 70 -1.36 -8.41 -2.99
C ALA A 70 -2.88 -8.37 -2.97
N TYR A 71 -3.54 -9.33 -3.62
CA TYR A 71 -5.00 -9.45 -3.66
C TYR A 71 -5.58 -9.66 -2.25
N GLU A 72 -5.02 -10.58 -1.45
CA GLU A 72 -5.51 -10.87 -0.10
C GLU A 72 -5.41 -9.66 0.84
N VAL A 73 -4.45 -8.77 0.61
CA VAL A 73 -4.36 -7.51 1.35
C VAL A 73 -5.43 -6.52 0.87
N LEU A 74 -5.55 -6.34 -0.45
CA LEU A 74 -6.38 -5.30 -1.06
C LEU A 74 -7.88 -5.54 -0.85
N ILE A 75 -8.33 -6.79 -0.80
CA ILE A 75 -9.75 -7.12 -0.58
C ILE A 75 -10.32 -6.62 0.74
N ASN A 76 -9.46 -6.32 1.73
CA ASN A 76 -9.91 -5.77 3.02
C ASN A 76 -10.45 -4.34 2.90
N GLU A 77 -10.15 -3.64 1.80
CA GLU A 77 -10.70 -2.30 1.51
C GLU A 77 -12.16 -2.36 1.05
N ASN A 78 -12.57 -3.47 0.39
CA ASN A 78 -13.89 -3.55 -0.22
C ASN A 78 -14.59 -4.88 0.09
N PRO A 79 -15.71 -4.86 0.84
CA PRO A 79 -16.43 -6.07 1.29
C PRO A 79 -17.07 -6.88 0.16
N ASN A 80 -17.12 -6.35 -1.07
CA ASN A 80 -17.65 -7.09 -2.22
C ASN A 80 -16.68 -8.17 -2.73
N TYR A 81 -15.41 -8.06 -2.41
CA TYR A 81 -14.41 -9.08 -2.76
C TYR A 81 -14.33 -10.16 -1.69
N LYS A 82 -13.92 -11.35 -2.09
CA LYS A 82 -13.85 -12.51 -1.20
C LYS A 82 -12.43 -13.08 -1.22
N SER A 83 -11.94 -13.44 -0.04
CA SER A 83 -10.67 -14.13 0.12
C SER A 83 -10.62 -15.43 -0.69
N LEU A 84 -9.44 -15.75 -1.17
CA LEU A 84 -9.08 -17.03 -1.77
C LEU A 84 -8.71 -18.08 -0.71
N SER A 85 -8.65 -17.69 0.57
CA SER A 85 -8.45 -18.58 1.71
C SER A 85 -9.46 -19.73 1.69
N GLY A 86 -8.97 -20.95 1.86
CA GLY A 86 -9.75 -22.18 1.75
C GLY A 86 -10.23 -22.57 0.34
N LYS A 87 -9.90 -21.76 -0.70
CA LYS A 87 -10.20 -22.04 -2.11
C LYS A 87 -8.97 -22.49 -2.88
N LEU A 88 -7.80 -22.03 -2.49
CA LEU A 88 -6.54 -22.42 -3.07
C LEU A 88 -5.87 -23.46 -2.17
N ASN A 89 -5.26 -24.47 -2.82
CA ASN A 89 -4.53 -25.50 -2.11
C ASN A 89 -3.29 -24.89 -1.42
N GLY A 90 -3.19 -25.07 -0.11
CA GLY A 90 -2.11 -24.52 0.72
C GLY A 90 -2.34 -23.09 1.23
N LEU A 91 -3.47 -22.44 0.90
CA LEU A 91 -3.87 -21.16 1.48
C LEU A 91 -5.08 -21.38 2.43
N GLU A 92 -4.78 -21.84 3.65
CA GLU A 92 -5.83 -22.21 4.62
C GLU A 92 -6.40 -21.00 5.36
N SER A 93 -5.54 -20.05 5.75
CA SER A 93 -5.94 -18.83 6.44
C SER A 93 -5.01 -17.67 6.12
N VAL A 94 -5.57 -16.47 6.08
CA VAL A 94 -4.82 -15.20 5.94
C VAL A 94 -5.11 -14.35 7.17
N PRO A 95 -4.07 -13.74 7.79
CA PRO A 95 -4.28 -12.82 8.91
C PRO A 95 -5.20 -11.67 8.51
N LEU A 96 -6.13 -11.33 9.39
CA LEU A 96 -6.97 -10.14 9.21
C LEU A 96 -6.27 -8.89 9.77
N PRO A 97 -6.54 -7.72 9.22
CA PRO A 97 -6.04 -6.47 9.77
C PRO A 97 -6.64 -6.21 11.15
N ASP A 98 -5.88 -5.57 12.02
CA ASP A 98 -6.35 -5.14 13.34
C ASP A 98 -7.39 -4.00 13.15
N PRO A 99 -8.62 -4.15 13.65
CA PRO A 99 -9.67 -3.15 13.47
C PRO A 99 -9.40 -1.82 14.19
N ASP A 100 -8.48 -1.80 15.15
CA ASP A 100 -8.11 -0.60 15.90
C ASP A 100 -7.01 0.23 15.22
N LEU A 101 -6.47 -0.24 14.08
CA LEU A 101 -5.42 0.43 13.33
C LEU A 101 -5.92 0.95 11.97
N GLU A 102 -5.36 2.06 11.54
CA GLU A 102 -5.62 2.63 10.21
C GLU A 102 -4.59 2.10 9.21
N TYR A 103 -5.08 1.57 8.08
CA TYR A 103 -4.25 0.97 7.03
C TYR A 103 -4.43 1.69 5.69
N SER A 104 -3.34 1.83 4.95
CA SER A 104 -3.40 2.11 3.52
C SER A 104 -3.28 0.77 2.77
N PHE A 105 -4.43 0.18 2.41
CA PHE A 105 -4.46 -1.11 1.71
C PHE A 105 -3.74 -1.10 0.35
N PRO A 106 -3.78 -0.02 -0.46
CA PRO A 106 -2.98 0.05 -1.68
C PRO A 106 -1.47 -0.07 -1.42
N VAL A 107 -0.94 0.66 -0.41
CA VAL A 107 0.48 0.58 -0.05
C VAL A 107 0.83 -0.81 0.51
N ALA A 108 0.01 -1.33 1.40
CA ALA A 108 0.22 -2.66 1.99
C ALA A 108 0.15 -3.77 0.93
N SER A 109 -0.72 -3.65 -0.07
CA SER A 109 -0.84 -4.57 -1.19
C SER A 109 0.43 -4.60 -2.05
N ILE A 110 1.00 -3.43 -2.37
CA ILE A 110 2.26 -3.36 -3.13
C ILE A 110 3.42 -3.94 -2.30
N HIS A 111 3.44 -3.68 -1.00
CA HIS A 111 4.45 -4.26 -0.11
C HIS A 111 4.34 -5.79 -0.10
N ALA A 112 3.14 -6.35 0.03
CA ALA A 112 2.91 -7.79 -0.02
C ALA A 112 3.25 -8.43 -1.38
N PHE A 113 3.18 -7.64 -2.48
CA PHE A 113 3.61 -8.08 -3.81
C PHE A 113 5.14 -8.20 -3.92
N LEU A 114 5.88 -7.33 -3.20
CA LEU A 114 7.33 -7.20 -3.35
C LEU A 114 8.13 -8.09 -2.37
N GLU A 115 7.51 -8.60 -1.31
CA GLU A 115 8.09 -9.52 -0.32
C GLU A 115 8.11 -10.98 -0.81
#